data_924abd57c7ae192128a1d98c40830137
#
_entry.id   924abd57c7ae192128a1d98c40830137
#
_cell.length_a   1.000
_cell.length_b   1.000
_cell.length_c   1.000
_cell.angle_alpha   90.00
_cell.angle_beta   90.00
_cell.angle_gamma   90.00
#
_symmetry.space_group_name_H-M   'P 1'
#
loop_
_entity.id
_entity.type
_entity.pdbx_description
1 polymer ?
#
loop_
_entity_poly.entity_id
_entity_poly.type
_entity_poly.pdbx_seq_one_letter_code
_entity_poly.pdbx_strand_id
1 'polypeptide(L)'
;MELTGKHVVIVGGSSGIGLETAVLVRQAGADVTILARRADRLKQAAKIIGGEVRAEPLDMQDEAAVANWFSRFDAIDHLVVTASTALHGKFEEVPLDQVEALFKSKFLGPYRLVRAALPKMREGGSIVLFSGALSRRPSPNAAALSSINAAVEALTRALAKELAGRVRVNCISPGMTRTPAYDGIPEPTRSAMYENAARTLPVGRVAEPREIAEGVMLLLSNAFMTGSILDIDGGRSVS
;
A
#
# COMPACT_ATOMS: atom_id res chain seq x y z
N MET A 1 10.80 -13.95 11.05
CA MET A 1 10.53 -14.06 9.59
C MET A 1 11.81 -13.68 8.88
N GLU A 2 12.27 -14.50 7.97
CA GLU A 2 13.54 -14.28 7.28
C GLU A 2 13.24 -14.05 5.78
N LEU A 3 13.79 -12.97 5.24
CA LEU A 3 13.69 -12.61 3.83
C LEU A 3 15.09 -12.48 3.19
N THR A 4 16.08 -13.16 3.79
CA THR A 4 17.47 -13.14 3.34
C THR A 4 17.58 -13.55 1.87
N GLY A 5 18.28 -12.73 1.07
CA GLY A 5 18.46 -12.93 -0.37
C GLY A 5 17.20 -12.67 -1.22
N LYS A 6 16.11 -12.14 -0.62
CA LYS A 6 14.92 -11.73 -1.34
C LYS A 6 15.00 -10.27 -1.75
N HIS A 7 14.65 -9.96 -2.98
CA HIS A 7 14.51 -8.59 -3.46
C HIS A 7 13.06 -8.12 -3.33
N VAL A 8 12.85 -7.08 -2.52
CA VAL A 8 11.52 -6.51 -2.24
C VAL A 8 11.45 -5.08 -2.78
N VAL A 9 10.50 -4.84 -3.67
CA VAL A 9 10.21 -3.52 -4.25
C VAL A 9 8.98 -2.94 -3.53
N ILE A 10 9.13 -1.74 -2.95
CA ILE A 10 8.08 -1.06 -2.19
C ILE A 10 7.77 0.29 -2.84
N VAL A 11 6.61 0.39 -3.48
CA VAL A 11 6.10 1.64 -4.07
C VAL A 11 5.30 2.40 -3.01
N GLY A 12 5.71 3.63 -2.73
CA GLY A 12 5.24 4.41 -1.59
C GLY A 12 6.15 4.26 -0.36
N GLY A 13 7.36 3.73 -0.51
CA GLY A 13 8.31 3.44 0.58
C GLY A 13 8.97 4.66 1.23
N SER A 14 8.61 5.88 0.85
CA SER A 14 9.24 7.10 1.39
C SER A 14 8.60 7.66 2.66
N SER A 15 7.48 7.11 3.12
CA SER A 15 6.79 7.59 4.33
C SER A 15 5.74 6.61 4.83
N GLY A 16 5.26 6.81 6.07
CA GLY A 16 4.13 6.09 6.65
C GLY A 16 4.29 4.57 6.60
N ILE A 17 3.24 3.87 6.19
CA ILE A 17 3.20 2.39 6.17
C ILE A 17 4.30 1.81 5.25
N GLY A 18 4.54 2.44 4.09
CA GLY A 18 5.56 1.96 3.15
C GLY A 18 6.97 2.06 3.71
N LEU A 19 7.27 3.14 4.44
CA LEU A 19 8.57 3.31 5.12
C LEU A 19 8.76 2.26 6.23
N GLU A 20 7.76 2.07 7.10
CA GLU A 20 7.82 1.05 8.14
C GLU A 20 7.93 -0.37 7.56
N THR A 21 7.22 -0.64 6.45
CA THR A 21 7.39 -1.89 5.71
C THR A 21 8.84 -2.07 5.24
N ALA A 22 9.44 -1.02 4.67
CA ALA A 22 10.81 -1.08 4.19
C ALA A 22 11.83 -1.33 5.32
N VAL A 23 11.59 -0.72 6.50
CA VAL A 23 12.40 -0.95 7.71
C VAL A 23 12.30 -2.42 8.14
N LEU A 24 11.08 -2.96 8.27
CA LEU A 24 10.88 -4.36 8.70
C LEU A 24 11.46 -5.36 7.70
N VAL A 25 11.25 -5.14 6.41
CA VAL A 25 11.76 -5.98 5.32
C VAL A 25 13.30 -5.98 5.31
N ARG A 26 13.92 -4.80 5.51
CA ARG A 26 15.38 -4.69 5.62
C ARG A 26 15.91 -5.42 6.86
N GLN A 27 15.26 -5.27 8.01
CA GLN A 27 15.60 -5.99 9.25
C GLN A 27 15.48 -7.52 9.11
N ALA A 28 14.58 -7.98 8.22
CA ALA A 28 14.44 -9.39 7.88
C ALA A 28 15.48 -9.91 6.88
N GLY A 29 16.48 -9.09 6.50
CA GLY A 29 17.62 -9.48 5.65
C GLY A 29 17.39 -9.37 4.15
N ALA A 30 16.30 -8.72 3.69
CA ALA A 30 16.05 -8.56 2.27
C ALA A 30 16.85 -7.41 1.64
N ASP A 31 17.04 -7.50 0.32
CA ASP A 31 17.43 -6.38 -0.53
C ASP A 31 16.21 -5.51 -0.77
N VAL A 32 16.30 -4.22 -0.43
CA VAL A 32 15.15 -3.30 -0.47
C VAL A 32 15.32 -2.25 -1.55
N THR A 33 14.29 -2.13 -2.39
CA THR A 33 14.13 -0.98 -3.27
C THR A 33 12.87 -0.21 -2.88
N ILE A 34 13.00 1.08 -2.63
CA ILE A 34 11.87 1.97 -2.38
C ILE A 34 11.66 2.93 -3.54
N LEU A 35 10.40 3.09 -3.93
CA LEU A 35 9.97 3.98 -5.02
C LEU A 35 8.94 4.99 -4.51
N ALA A 36 9.10 6.24 -4.90
CA ALA A 36 8.13 7.30 -4.68
C ALA A 36 8.42 8.48 -5.63
N ARG A 37 7.52 9.45 -5.70
CA ARG A 37 7.69 10.60 -6.63
C ARG A 37 8.77 11.60 -6.18
N ARG A 38 8.98 11.76 -4.86
CA ARG A 38 9.83 12.80 -4.29
C ARG A 38 11.21 12.28 -3.91
N ALA A 39 12.23 12.70 -4.65
CA ALA A 39 13.62 12.31 -4.45
C ALA A 39 14.18 12.72 -3.07
N ASP A 40 13.79 13.90 -2.57
CA ASP A 40 14.19 14.40 -1.24
C ASP A 40 13.69 13.47 -0.11
N ARG A 41 12.42 13.06 -0.16
CA ARG A 41 11.84 12.12 0.81
C ARG A 41 12.45 10.72 0.70
N LEU A 42 12.75 10.26 -0.51
CA LEU A 42 13.42 8.99 -0.72
C LEU A 42 14.82 8.96 -0.08
N LYS A 43 15.59 10.03 -0.21
CA LYS A 43 16.90 10.17 0.44
C LYS A 43 16.80 10.12 1.98
N GLN A 44 15.78 10.76 2.55
CA GLN A 44 15.53 10.70 3.99
C GLN A 44 15.11 9.30 4.44
N ALA A 45 14.19 8.66 3.71
CA ALA A 45 13.72 7.31 3.99
C ALA A 45 14.87 6.29 3.94
N ALA A 46 15.75 6.37 2.94
CA ALA A 46 16.91 5.48 2.83
C ALA A 46 17.83 5.57 4.06
N LYS A 47 18.02 6.76 4.63
CA LYS A 47 18.78 6.95 5.89
C LYS A 47 18.11 6.28 7.08
N ILE A 48 16.78 6.35 7.17
CA ILE A 48 15.99 5.74 8.26
C ILE A 48 16.03 4.21 8.15
N ILE A 49 15.86 3.67 6.94
CA ILE A 49 15.88 2.22 6.69
C ILE A 49 17.26 1.65 7.00
N GLY A 50 18.31 2.39 6.68
CA GLY A 50 19.71 2.00 6.91
C GLY A 50 20.22 0.93 5.96
N GLY A 51 21.57 0.75 5.94
CA GLY A 51 22.23 -0.19 5.05
C GLY A 51 22.16 0.22 3.56
N GLU A 52 22.35 -0.73 2.69
CA GLU A 52 22.22 -0.51 1.23
C GLU A 52 20.75 -0.63 0.82
N VAL A 53 20.12 0.53 0.56
CA VAL A 53 18.74 0.64 0.08
C VAL A 53 18.75 1.39 -1.25
N ARG A 54 18.18 0.78 -2.28
CA ARG A 54 17.93 1.48 -3.54
C ARG A 54 16.70 2.36 -3.40
N ALA A 55 16.87 3.66 -3.61
CA ALA A 55 15.82 4.66 -3.47
C ALA A 55 15.73 5.50 -4.74
N GLU A 56 14.69 5.27 -5.55
CA GLU A 56 14.58 5.86 -6.89
C GLU A 56 13.23 6.56 -7.10
N PRO A 57 13.23 7.75 -7.74
CA PRO A 57 11.99 8.42 -8.09
C PRO A 57 11.24 7.67 -9.18
N LEU A 58 9.93 7.45 -8.97
CA LEU A 58 9.02 6.88 -9.95
C LEU A 58 7.61 7.40 -9.73
N ASP A 59 6.98 7.87 -10.80
CA ASP A 59 5.53 8.09 -10.82
C ASP A 59 4.84 6.86 -11.42
N MET A 60 4.04 6.17 -10.60
CA MET A 60 3.29 4.99 -11.05
C MET A 60 2.18 5.32 -12.06
N GLN A 61 1.88 6.60 -12.30
CA GLN A 61 0.94 7.03 -13.33
C GLN A 61 1.58 7.14 -14.73
N ASP A 62 2.91 7.21 -14.80
CA ASP A 62 3.66 7.19 -16.05
C ASP A 62 3.95 5.73 -16.45
N GLU A 63 3.17 5.24 -17.42
CA GLU A 63 3.27 3.84 -17.88
C GLU A 63 4.63 3.53 -18.52
N ALA A 64 5.18 4.48 -19.28
CA ALA A 64 6.48 4.28 -19.92
C ALA A 64 7.63 4.26 -18.92
N ALA A 65 7.60 5.16 -17.93
CA ALA A 65 8.57 5.17 -16.84
C ALA A 65 8.50 3.89 -15.99
N VAL A 66 7.30 3.39 -15.68
CA VAL A 66 7.10 2.14 -14.96
C VAL A 66 7.66 0.95 -15.75
N ALA A 67 7.31 0.82 -17.03
CA ALA A 67 7.80 -0.27 -17.88
C ALA A 67 9.34 -0.24 -17.99
N ASN A 68 9.90 0.94 -18.24
CA ASN A 68 11.35 1.13 -18.34
C ASN A 68 12.05 0.83 -17.01
N TRP A 69 11.45 1.19 -15.87
CA TRP A 69 12.05 0.91 -14.57
C TRP A 69 12.17 -0.60 -14.33
N PHE A 70 11.09 -1.37 -14.50
CA PHE A 70 11.10 -2.81 -14.31
C PHE A 70 11.97 -3.55 -15.32
N SER A 71 12.15 -3.04 -16.55
CA SER A 71 13.01 -3.67 -17.57
C SER A 71 14.48 -3.79 -17.15
N ARG A 72 14.94 -2.96 -16.21
CA ARG A 72 16.32 -2.95 -15.71
C ARG A 72 16.65 -4.11 -14.76
N PHE A 73 15.66 -4.88 -14.34
CA PHE A 73 15.85 -5.99 -13.40
C PHE A 73 15.72 -7.34 -14.12
N ASP A 74 16.54 -8.29 -13.71
CA ASP A 74 16.40 -9.68 -14.15
C ASP A 74 15.26 -10.36 -13.39
N ALA A 75 15.19 -10.16 -12.07
CA ALA A 75 14.15 -10.72 -11.22
C ALA A 75 13.93 -9.93 -9.93
N ILE A 76 12.68 -9.98 -9.43
CA ILE A 76 12.26 -9.51 -8.11
C ILE A 76 11.45 -10.62 -7.40
N ASP A 77 11.50 -10.67 -6.08
CA ASP A 77 10.74 -11.66 -5.31
C ASP A 77 9.39 -11.11 -4.86
N HIS A 78 9.35 -9.86 -4.40
CA HIS A 78 8.12 -9.29 -3.84
C HIS A 78 7.89 -7.86 -4.31
N LEU A 79 6.60 -7.53 -4.52
CA LEU A 79 6.13 -6.18 -4.82
C LEU A 79 5.11 -5.75 -3.77
N VAL A 80 5.33 -4.60 -3.14
CA VAL A 80 4.39 -3.98 -2.20
C VAL A 80 3.99 -2.61 -2.73
N VAL A 81 2.70 -2.34 -2.87
CA VAL A 81 2.18 -1.07 -3.40
C VAL A 81 1.34 -0.38 -2.33
N THR A 82 1.98 0.53 -1.58
CA THR A 82 1.32 1.33 -0.52
C THR A 82 0.93 2.73 -0.99
N ALA A 83 1.49 3.19 -2.12
CA ALA A 83 1.26 4.53 -2.62
C ALA A 83 -0.19 4.72 -3.05
N SER A 84 -0.87 5.68 -2.44
CA SER A 84 -2.22 6.08 -2.81
C SER A 84 -2.55 7.49 -2.32
N THR A 85 -3.65 8.02 -2.82
CA THR A 85 -4.29 9.25 -2.31
C THR A 85 -5.62 8.88 -1.68
N ALA A 86 -6.20 9.80 -0.90
CA ALA A 86 -7.55 9.71 -0.38
C ALA A 86 -8.37 10.89 -0.90
N LEU A 87 -9.69 10.69 -1.01
CA LEU A 87 -10.64 11.71 -1.42
C LEU A 87 -11.89 11.56 -0.54
N HIS A 88 -12.28 12.64 0.07
CA HIS A 88 -13.50 12.74 0.88
C HIS A 88 -14.30 13.97 0.44
N GLY A 89 -15.61 13.83 0.43
CA GLY A 89 -16.54 14.89 0.07
C GLY A 89 -17.92 14.30 -0.20
N LYS A 90 -18.99 15.13 -0.13
CA LYS A 90 -20.33 14.69 -0.47
C LYS A 90 -20.41 14.25 -1.92
N PHE A 91 -21.17 13.21 -2.20
CA PHE A 91 -21.23 12.58 -3.50
C PHE A 91 -21.56 13.57 -4.63
N GLU A 92 -22.51 14.46 -4.39
CA GLU A 92 -22.95 15.46 -5.34
C GLU A 92 -22.01 16.66 -5.50
N GLU A 93 -21.06 16.86 -4.56
CA GLU A 93 -20.15 18.02 -4.52
C GLU A 93 -18.74 17.68 -5.02
N VAL A 94 -18.35 16.39 -4.99
CA VAL A 94 -16.99 15.97 -5.41
C VAL A 94 -16.85 16.09 -6.92
N PRO A 95 -15.88 16.88 -7.42
CA PRO A 95 -15.64 17.02 -8.85
C PRO A 95 -15.21 15.68 -9.48
N LEU A 96 -15.73 15.37 -10.67
CA LEU A 96 -15.44 14.11 -11.37
C LEU A 96 -13.95 13.94 -11.70
N ASP A 97 -13.24 15.03 -12.02
CA ASP A 97 -11.80 15.00 -12.26
C ASP A 97 -11.00 14.54 -11.03
N GLN A 98 -11.45 14.88 -9.81
CA GLN A 98 -10.84 14.37 -8.58
C GLN A 98 -11.14 12.88 -8.37
N VAL A 99 -12.33 12.41 -8.72
CA VAL A 99 -12.67 10.98 -8.71
C VAL A 99 -11.80 10.21 -9.70
N GLU A 100 -11.62 10.75 -10.92
CA GLU A 100 -10.72 10.16 -11.92
C GLU A 100 -9.26 10.13 -11.44
N ALA A 101 -8.78 11.22 -10.83
CA ALA A 101 -7.43 11.28 -10.27
C ALA A 101 -7.23 10.24 -9.16
N LEU A 102 -8.23 10.05 -8.28
CA LEU A 102 -8.23 9.00 -7.28
C LEU A 102 -8.17 7.61 -7.92
N PHE A 103 -9.00 7.34 -8.95
CA PHE A 103 -8.98 6.08 -9.67
C PHE A 103 -7.63 5.83 -10.37
N LYS A 104 -7.06 6.85 -11.00
CA LYS A 104 -5.74 6.79 -11.63
C LYS A 104 -4.65 6.44 -10.62
N SER A 105 -4.68 7.03 -9.43
CA SER A 105 -3.63 6.80 -8.41
C SER A 105 -3.83 5.48 -7.66
N LYS A 106 -5.07 5.14 -7.26
CA LYS A 106 -5.32 4.04 -6.32
C LYS A 106 -5.67 2.71 -7.01
N PHE A 107 -6.07 2.73 -8.28
CA PHE A 107 -6.39 1.53 -9.05
C PHE A 107 -5.49 1.35 -10.27
N LEU A 108 -5.47 2.30 -11.21
CA LEU A 108 -4.69 2.15 -12.44
C LEU A 108 -3.17 2.16 -12.19
N GLY A 109 -2.68 2.96 -11.23
CA GLY A 109 -1.27 2.96 -10.85
C GLY A 109 -0.80 1.58 -10.35
N PRO A 110 -1.41 0.99 -9.31
CA PRO A 110 -1.14 -0.38 -8.89
C PRO A 110 -1.31 -1.41 -9.99
N TYR A 111 -2.33 -1.29 -10.85
CA TYR A 111 -2.54 -2.19 -11.99
C TYR A 111 -1.35 -2.16 -12.96
N ARG A 112 -0.85 -0.97 -13.34
CA ARG A 112 0.34 -0.81 -14.21
C ARG A 112 1.59 -1.40 -13.57
N LEU A 113 1.81 -1.13 -12.28
CA LEU A 113 2.95 -1.66 -11.53
C LEU A 113 2.96 -3.19 -11.53
N VAL A 114 1.82 -3.81 -11.21
CA VAL A 114 1.70 -5.28 -11.23
C VAL A 114 1.96 -5.81 -12.63
N ARG A 115 1.32 -5.25 -13.66
CA ARG A 115 1.51 -5.66 -15.06
C ARG A 115 2.96 -5.60 -15.51
N ALA A 116 3.68 -4.53 -15.16
CA ALA A 116 5.09 -4.36 -15.51
C ALA A 116 6.02 -5.26 -14.69
N ALA A 117 5.67 -5.53 -13.43
CA ALA A 117 6.46 -6.37 -12.54
C ALA A 117 6.36 -7.87 -12.88
N LEU A 118 5.18 -8.35 -13.34
CA LEU A 118 4.89 -9.77 -13.54
C LEU A 118 5.94 -10.54 -14.36
N PRO A 119 6.48 -10.02 -15.48
CA PRO A 119 7.54 -10.71 -16.23
C PRO A 119 8.84 -10.89 -15.45
N LYS A 120 9.02 -10.12 -14.38
CA LYS A 120 10.21 -10.07 -13.53
C LYS A 120 10.01 -10.77 -12.17
N MET A 121 8.78 -11.15 -11.85
CA MET A 121 8.48 -11.86 -10.61
C MET A 121 9.02 -13.28 -10.64
N ARG A 122 9.77 -13.67 -9.61
CA ARG A 122 10.17 -15.07 -9.41
C ARG A 122 8.99 -15.93 -9.02
N GLU A 123 9.02 -17.22 -9.37
CA GLU A 123 8.05 -18.20 -8.88
C GLU A 123 8.07 -18.23 -7.35
N GLY A 124 6.89 -18.36 -6.74
CA GLY A 124 6.70 -18.28 -5.30
C GLY A 124 6.75 -16.86 -4.75
N GLY A 125 6.94 -15.85 -5.59
CA GLY A 125 6.91 -14.44 -5.23
C GLY A 125 5.56 -13.99 -4.68
N SER A 126 5.50 -12.74 -4.15
CA SER A 126 4.27 -12.20 -3.56
C SER A 126 4.05 -10.74 -3.95
N ILE A 127 2.80 -10.40 -4.23
CA ILE A 127 2.33 -9.03 -4.45
C ILE A 127 1.39 -8.66 -3.31
N VAL A 128 1.60 -7.50 -2.70
CA VAL A 128 0.72 -6.93 -1.66
C VAL A 128 0.18 -5.59 -2.14
N LEU A 129 -1.13 -5.52 -2.31
CA LEU A 129 -1.88 -4.31 -2.65
C LEU A 129 -2.52 -3.69 -1.40
N PHE A 130 -3.01 -2.46 -1.52
CA PHE A 130 -3.64 -1.75 -0.41
C PHE A 130 -5.02 -1.22 -0.81
N SER A 131 -6.05 -1.70 -0.10
CA SER A 131 -7.41 -1.15 -0.14
C SER A 131 -7.67 -0.20 1.04
N GLY A 132 -8.64 -0.47 1.86
CA GLY A 132 -8.96 0.23 3.10
C GLY A 132 -10.33 -0.16 3.64
N ALA A 133 -10.54 -0.08 4.94
CA ALA A 133 -11.74 -0.53 5.65
C ALA A 133 -13.06 0.06 5.11
N LEU A 134 -13.00 1.19 4.38
CA LEU A 134 -14.17 1.80 3.74
C LEU A 134 -14.80 0.95 2.63
N SER A 135 -14.10 -0.06 2.10
CA SER A 135 -14.68 -1.02 1.14
C SER A 135 -15.82 -1.83 1.74
N ARG A 136 -15.70 -2.18 3.02
CA ARG A 136 -16.67 -2.99 3.77
C ARG A 136 -17.60 -2.18 4.65
N ARG A 137 -17.06 -1.11 5.24
CA ARG A 137 -17.82 -0.20 6.07
C ARG A 137 -17.72 1.23 5.53
N PRO A 138 -18.51 1.56 4.50
CA PRO A 138 -18.53 2.90 3.93
C PRO A 138 -18.90 3.96 4.98
N SER A 139 -18.34 5.15 4.82
CA SER A 139 -18.72 6.32 5.62
C SER A 139 -19.41 7.35 4.73
N PRO A 140 -20.25 8.24 5.28
CA PRO A 140 -20.66 9.44 4.57
C PRO A 140 -19.42 10.18 4.01
N ASN A 141 -19.57 10.83 2.87
CA ASN A 141 -18.51 11.59 2.19
C ASN A 141 -17.32 10.76 1.68
N ALA A 142 -17.46 9.44 1.52
CA ALA A 142 -16.38 8.56 1.08
C ALA A 142 -16.80 7.60 -0.05
N ALA A 143 -17.84 7.92 -0.81
CA ALA A 143 -18.39 7.02 -1.83
C ALA A 143 -17.33 6.59 -2.87
N ALA A 144 -16.60 7.55 -3.46
CA ALA A 144 -15.56 7.26 -4.44
C ALA A 144 -14.43 6.39 -3.86
N LEU A 145 -13.94 6.74 -2.66
CA LEU A 145 -12.86 5.99 -2.01
C LEU A 145 -13.30 4.57 -1.62
N SER A 146 -14.54 4.41 -1.14
CA SER A 146 -15.12 3.10 -0.81
C SER A 146 -15.20 2.19 -2.03
N SER A 147 -15.71 2.72 -3.14
CA SER A 147 -15.84 1.99 -4.41
C SER A 147 -14.49 1.56 -4.97
N ILE A 148 -13.50 2.44 -4.94
CA ILE A 148 -12.15 2.14 -5.46
C ILE A 148 -11.43 1.14 -4.55
N ASN A 149 -11.57 1.21 -3.23
CA ASN A 149 -11.06 0.19 -2.33
C ASN A 149 -11.64 -1.19 -2.65
N ALA A 150 -12.94 -1.29 -2.86
CA ALA A 150 -13.60 -2.53 -3.26
C ALA A 150 -13.10 -3.06 -4.61
N ALA A 151 -12.83 -2.17 -5.57
CA ALA A 151 -12.23 -2.53 -6.85
C ALA A 151 -10.82 -3.13 -6.70
N VAL A 152 -9.97 -2.58 -5.81
CA VAL A 152 -8.65 -3.14 -5.51
C VAL A 152 -8.76 -4.54 -4.89
N GLU A 153 -9.73 -4.77 -4.00
CA GLU A 153 -9.97 -6.09 -3.42
C GLU A 153 -10.44 -7.11 -4.45
N ALA A 154 -11.31 -6.69 -5.37
CA ALA A 154 -11.75 -7.54 -6.48
C ALA A 154 -10.58 -7.89 -7.40
N LEU A 155 -9.74 -6.90 -7.75
CA LEU A 155 -8.51 -7.12 -8.53
C LEU A 155 -7.57 -8.10 -7.84
N THR A 156 -7.38 -7.98 -6.53
CA THR A 156 -6.54 -8.89 -5.73
C THR A 156 -6.99 -10.34 -5.88
N ARG A 157 -8.29 -10.60 -5.72
CA ARG A 157 -8.87 -11.96 -5.86
C ARG A 157 -8.77 -12.51 -7.28
N ALA A 158 -9.00 -11.65 -8.28
CA ALA A 158 -8.87 -12.03 -9.69
C ALA A 158 -7.43 -12.42 -10.03
N LEU A 159 -6.45 -11.58 -9.65
CA LEU A 159 -5.03 -11.85 -9.89
C LEU A 159 -4.53 -13.08 -9.14
N ALA A 160 -4.97 -13.29 -7.89
CA ALA A 160 -4.60 -14.49 -7.13
C ALA A 160 -5.04 -15.78 -7.82
N LYS A 161 -6.19 -15.77 -8.51
CA LYS A 161 -6.69 -16.89 -9.30
C LYS A 161 -5.95 -17.03 -10.64
N GLU A 162 -5.74 -15.90 -11.34
CA GLU A 162 -5.08 -15.89 -12.65
C GLU A 162 -3.59 -16.29 -12.57
N LEU A 163 -2.92 -15.91 -11.47
CA LEU A 163 -1.49 -16.17 -11.25
C LEU A 163 -1.23 -17.38 -10.33
N ALA A 164 -2.24 -18.24 -10.15
CA ALA A 164 -2.15 -19.42 -9.28
C ALA A 164 -0.93 -20.30 -9.64
N GLY A 165 -0.22 -20.75 -8.60
CA GLY A 165 0.99 -21.56 -8.75
C GLY A 165 2.26 -20.77 -9.12
N ARG A 166 2.14 -19.51 -9.51
CA ARG A 166 3.26 -18.67 -9.95
C ARG A 166 3.60 -17.57 -8.95
N VAL A 167 2.62 -16.71 -8.63
CA VAL A 167 2.81 -15.55 -7.73
C VAL A 167 1.58 -15.44 -6.84
N ARG A 168 1.78 -15.21 -5.55
CA ARG A 168 0.69 -14.95 -4.60
C ARG A 168 0.31 -13.48 -4.65
N VAL A 169 -0.98 -13.18 -4.56
CA VAL A 169 -1.49 -11.80 -4.55
C VAL A 169 -2.44 -11.63 -3.37
N ASN A 170 -2.14 -10.68 -2.50
CA ASN A 170 -2.93 -10.39 -1.32
C ASN A 170 -3.12 -8.86 -1.18
N CYS A 171 -4.03 -8.46 -0.30
CA CYS A 171 -4.32 -7.06 -0.03
C CYS A 171 -4.35 -6.80 1.48
N ILE A 172 -3.82 -5.66 1.90
CA ILE A 172 -4.05 -5.08 3.22
C ILE A 172 -5.24 -4.12 3.12
N SER A 173 -6.17 -4.22 4.06
CA SER A 173 -7.27 -3.28 4.26
C SER A 173 -7.07 -2.57 5.60
N PRO A 174 -6.33 -1.44 5.63
CA PRO A 174 -6.05 -0.75 6.88
C PRO A 174 -7.24 0.08 7.35
N GLY A 175 -7.35 0.20 8.67
CA GLY A 175 -8.14 1.25 9.31
C GLY A 175 -7.42 2.59 9.32
N MET A 176 -7.93 3.53 10.12
CA MET A 176 -7.28 4.82 10.29
C MET A 176 -5.91 4.65 10.95
N THR A 177 -4.87 5.13 10.29
CA THR A 177 -3.47 4.97 10.67
C THR A 177 -2.78 6.32 10.71
N ARG A 178 -1.96 6.62 11.73
CA ARG A 178 -1.18 7.86 11.85
C ARG A 178 -0.10 7.89 10.77
N THR A 179 -0.36 8.58 9.67
CA THR A 179 0.58 8.68 8.55
C THR A 179 0.68 10.12 8.05
N PRO A 180 1.77 10.48 7.34
CA PRO A 180 1.90 11.78 6.70
C PRO A 180 0.83 12.11 5.65
N ALA A 181 -0.03 11.17 5.29
CA ALA A 181 -1.18 11.44 4.43
C ALA A 181 -2.15 12.47 5.04
N TYR A 182 -2.12 12.65 6.34
CA TYR A 182 -2.96 13.60 7.08
C TYR A 182 -2.23 14.89 7.47
N ASP A 183 -0.96 15.07 7.10
CA ASP A 183 -0.17 16.28 7.47
C ASP A 183 -0.73 17.57 6.88
N GLY A 184 -1.52 17.49 5.81
CA GLY A 184 -2.23 18.62 5.23
C GLY A 184 -3.42 19.12 6.08
N ILE A 185 -3.83 18.37 7.11
CA ILE A 185 -4.90 18.77 8.04
C ILE A 185 -4.27 19.53 9.22
N PRO A 186 -4.64 20.80 9.45
CA PRO A 186 -4.08 21.57 10.55
C PRO A 186 -4.40 20.98 11.92
N GLU A 187 -3.49 21.14 12.88
CA GLU A 187 -3.80 20.99 14.28
C GLU A 187 -4.62 22.21 14.78
N PRO A 188 -5.64 22.03 15.68
CA PRO A 188 -6.00 20.80 16.40
C PRO A 188 -6.98 19.86 15.66
N THR A 189 -7.38 20.19 14.43
CA THR A 189 -8.38 19.44 13.67
C THR A 189 -7.96 17.98 13.46
N ARG A 190 -6.68 17.77 13.15
CA ARG A 190 -6.12 16.43 12.93
C ARG A 190 -6.16 15.59 14.20
N SER A 191 -5.79 16.16 15.34
CA SER A 191 -5.88 15.47 16.64
C SER A 191 -7.32 15.08 16.97
N ALA A 192 -8.26 16.01 16.81
CA ALA A 192 -9.69 15.73 17.03
C ALA A 192 -10.23 14.63 16.09
N MET A 193 -9.76 14.60 14.85
CA MET A 193 -10.11 13.52 13.89
C MET A 193 -9.64 12.15 14.39
N TYR A 194 -8.40 12.04 14.88
CA TYR A 194 -7.88 10.78 15.44
C TYR A 194 -8.63 10.36 16.72
N GLU A 195 -8.90 11.30 17.62
CA GLU A 195 -9.66 11.03 18.84
C GLU A 195 -11.11 10.56 18.54
N ASN A 196 -11.78 11.20 17.60
CA ASN A 196 -13.13 10.82 17.19
C ASN A 196 -13.14 9.41 16.55
N ALA A 197 -12.14 9.10 15.73
CA ALA A 197 -12.00 7.76 15.18
C ALA A 197 -11.75 6.73 16.28
N ALA A 198 -10.85 7.02 17.22
CA ALA A 198 -10.52 6.14 18.35
C ALA A 198 -11.73 5.77 19.18
N ARG A 199 -12.65 6.72 19.43
CA ARG A 199 -13.90 6.47 20.20
C ARG A 199 -14.84 5.46 19.55
N THR A 200 -14.76 5.29 18.23
CA THR A 200 -15.62 4.37 17.47
C THR A 200 -15.00 3.03 17.19
N LEU A 201 -13.70 2.89 17.44
CA LEU A 201 -12.97 1.66 17.20
C LEU A 201 -12.95 0.75 18.42
N PRO A 202 -13.28 -0.55 18.30
CA PRO A 202 -13.22 -1.49 19.41
C PRO A 202 -11.88 -1.52 20.15
N VAL A 203 -10.74 -1.31 19.47
CA VAL A 203 -9.42 -1.23 20.11
C VAL A 203 -9.16 0.10 20.82
N GLY A 204 -10.06 1.10 20.72
CA GLY A 204 -9.98 2.38 21.43
C GLY A 204 -8.90 3.35 20.95
N ARG A 205 -8.25 3.09 19.83
CA ARG A 205 -7.19 3.95 19.25
C ARG A 205 -7.08 3.80 17.73
N VAL A 206 -6.43 4.74 17.08
CA VAL A 206 -5.98 4.60 15.69
C VAL A 206 -4.67 3.80 15.63
N ALA A 207 -4.37 3.23 14.47
CA ALA A 207 -3.17 2.43 14.27
C ALA A 207 -1.92 3.29 14.07
N GLU A 208 -0.77 2.74 14.42
CA GLU A 208 0.54 3.23 13.99
C GLU A 208 0.97 2.53 12.69
N PRO A 209 1.78 3.17 11.82
CA PRO A 209 2.20 2.61 10.54
C PRO A 209 2.86 1.22 10.65
N ARG A 210 3.61 0.99 11.72
CA ARG A 210 4.29 -0.27 12.00
C ARG A 210 3.33 -1.44 12.15
N GLU A 211 2.19 -1.25 12.79
CA GLU A 211 1.18 -2.31 12.99
C GLU A 211 0.61 -2.80 11.65
N ILE A 212 0.45 -1.90 10.69
CA ILE A 212 0.04 -2.26 9.34
C ILE A 212 1.17 -2.96 8.57
N ALA A 213 2.41 -2.49 8.75
CA ALA A 213 3.59 -3.08 8.13
C ALA A 213 3.85 -4.52 8.59
N GLU A 214 3.54 -4.85 9.85
CA GLU A 214 3.61 -6.23 10.37
C GLU A 214 2.66 -7.17 9.61
N GLY A 215 1.48 -6.69 9.23
CA GLY A 215 0.57 -7.43 8.34
C GLY A 215 1.15 -7.65 6.95
N VAL A 216 1.87 -6.68 6.40
CA VAL A 216 2.59 -6.87 5.13
C VAL A 216 3.63 -7.98 5.28
N MET A 217 4.42 -7.99 6.37
CA MET A 217 5.41 -9.04 6.63
C MET A 217 4.76 -10.43 6.67
N LEU A 218 3.59 -10.57 7.28
CA LEU A 218 2.82 -11.82 7.27
C LEU A 218 2.48 -12.26 5.83
N LEU A 219 1.97 -11.35 4.99
CA LEU A 219 1.59 -11.66 3.62
C LEU A 219 2.79 -11.99 2.71
N LEU A 220 3.96 -11.41 2.98
CA LEU A 220 5.19 -11.72 2.26
C LEU A 220 5.71 -13.11 2.60
N SER A 221 5.70 -13.49 3.89
CA SER A 221 6.33 -14.72 4.40
C SER A 221 5.43 -15.95 4.42
N ASN A 222 4.11 -15.79 4.58
CA ASN A 222 3.19 -16.93 4.64
C ASN A 222 2.85 -17.43 3.22
N ALA A 223 3.49 -18.53 2.83
CA ALA A 223 3.34 -19.12 1.49
C ALA A 223 1.95 -19.72 1.21
N PHE A 224 1.11 -19.89 2.24
CA PHE A 224 -0.25 -20.45 2.08
C PHE A 224 -1.32 -19.37 1.88
N MET A 225 -0.94 -18.08 1.93
CA MET A 225 -1.88 -16.96 1.75
C MET A 225 -1.83 -16.43 0.32
N THR A 226 -2.96 -16.53 -0.40
CA THR A 226 -3.21 -15.85 -1.68
C THR A 226 -4.70 -15.51 -1.82
N GLY A 227 -5.04 -14.39 -2.46
CA GLY A 227 -6.41 -13.90 -2.59
C GLY A 227 -7.00 -13.32 -1.31
N SER A 228 -6.23 -13.24 -0.23
CA SER A 228 -6.69 -12.75 1.06
C SER A 228 -6.75 -11.24 1.08
N ILE A 229 -7.79 -10.72 1.75
CA ILE A 229 -7.89 -9.32 2.14
C ILE A 229 -7.72 -9.31 3.67
N LEU A 230 -6.56 -8.85 4.13
CA LEU A 230 -6.24 -8.82 5.54
C LEU A 230 -6.67 -7.48 6.12
N ASP A 231 -7.73 -7.49 6.94
CA ASP A 231 -8.18 -6.32 7.67
C ASP A 231 -7.28 -6.08 8.89
N ILE A 232 -6.72 -4.87 8.96
CA ILE A 232 -5.98 -4.36 10.12
C ILE A 232 -6.58 -3.00 10.44
N ASP A 233 -7.78 -3.01 11.02
CA ASP A 233 -8.66 -1.85 11.08
C ASP A 233 -9.14 -1.46 12.48
N GLY A 234 -8.60 -2.10 13.51
CA GLY A 234 -8.98 -1.86 14.90
C GLY A 234 -10.40 -2.28 15.24
N GLY A 235 -10.98 -3.18 14.46
CA GLY A 235 -12.35 -3.64 14.60
C GLY A 235 -13.39 -2.76 13.91
N ARG A 236 -12.98 -1.81 13.05
CA ARG A 236 -13.90 -0.95 12.32
C ARG A 236 -14.93 -1.73 11.48
N SER A 237 -14.54 -2.83 10.89
CA SER A 237 -15.42 -3.64 10.02
C SER A 237 -16.55 -4.35 10.78
N VAL A 238 -16.45 -4.48 12.10
CA VAL A 238 -17.41 -5.17 12.98
C VAL A 238 -18.10 -4.24 13.99
N SER A 239 -17.75 -2.94 14.00
CA SER A 239 -18.31 -1.94 14.90
C SER A 239 -19.50 -1.18 14.30
#